data_5fbb5580a803d948ad52fb9459694166
#
_entry.id   5fbb5580a803d948ad52fb9459694166
#
_cell.length_a   1.000
_cell.length_b   1.000
_cell.length_c   1.000
_cell.angle_alpha   90.00
_cell.angle_beta   90.00
_cell.angle_gamma   90.00
#
_symmetry.space_group_name_H-M   'P 1'
#
loop_
_entity.id
_entity.type
_entity.pdbx_description
1 polymer ?
#
loop_
_entity_poly.entity_id
_entity_poly.type
_entity_poly.pdbx_seq_one_letter_code
_entity_poly.pdbx_strand_id
1 'polypeptide(L)'
;MALSAVFNISLEFAAGTGESATFNSCDAWVSSVTFAHNETTNQYYPLANNGVAYNSTTGIAPVLTVSGKREVGDASQDAILALQYNLGSGRKGQLKFSVPTSVGTGGALTSTTYKVPVNVQNITSFGGEGNADSDFSCEFAFDGTPTVVS
;
A
#
# COMPACT_ATOMS: atom_id res chain seq x y z
N MET A 1 15.07 17.93 -12.32
CA MET A 1 13.86 17.38 -11.68
C MET A 1 13.25 16.32 -12.60
N ALA A 2 12.85 15.19 -12.05
CA ALA A 2 12.18 14.13 -12.80
C ALA A 2 10.85 13.78 -12.14
N LEU A 3 9.79 13.68 -12.94
CA LEU A 3 8.48 13.28 -12.45
C LEU A 3 8.39 11.75 -12.39
N SER A 4 7.80 11.25 -11.32
CA SER A 4 7.56 9.82 -11.15
C SER A 4 6.18 9.46 -11.72
N ALA A 5 6.15 8.55 -12.67
CA ALA A 5 4.89 8.01 -13.16
C ALA A 5 4.44 6.83 -12.30
N VAL A 6 3.12 6.59 -12.25
CA VAL A 6 2.56 5.49 -11.45
C VAL A 6 3.12 4.14 -11.92
N PHE A 7 3.35 3.94 -13.21
CA PHE A 7 3.90 2.67 -13.71
C PHE A 7 5.33 2.38 -13.23
N ASN A 8 6.00 3.34 -12.61
CA ASN A 8 7.31 3.11 -11.99
C ASN A 8 7.20 2.52 -10.58
N ILE A 9 6.00 2.37 -10.06
CA ILE A 9 5.74 1.74 -8.77
C ILE A 9 5.54 0.25 -8.99
N SER A 10 6.17 -0.57 -8.14
CA SER A 10 6.05 -2.03 -8.19
C SER A 10 5.59 -2.53 -6.83
N LEU A 11 4.67 -3.51 -6.83
CA LEU A 11 4.07 -4.06 -5.63
C LEU A 11 4.18 -5.58 -5.63
N GLU A 12 4.51 -6.14 -4.46
CA GLU A 12 4.50 -7.59 -4.23
C GLU A 12 3.82 -7.88 -2.90
N PHE A 13 2.98 -8.89 -2.86
CA PHE A 13 2.25 -9.28 -1.67
C PHE A 13 2.56 -10.73 -1.26
N ALA A 14 2.69 -10.96 0.05
CA ALA A 14 2.78 -12.30 0.63
C ALA A 14 1.79 -12.41 1.79
N ALA A 15 1.03 -13.50 1.83
CA ALA A 15 0.13 -13.79 2.93
C ALA A 15 0.94 -14.28 4.15
N GLY A 16 0.47 -13.93 5.35
CA GLY A 16 1.11 -14.34 6.60
C GLY A 16 2.25 -13.43 7.02
N THR A 17 2.81 -13.71 8.19
CA THR A 17 3.82 -12.86 8.82
C THR A 17 5.20 -13.51 8.93
N GLY A 18 5.37 -14.72 8.39
CA GLY A 18 6.63 -15.46 8.45
C GLY A 18 7.71 -14.86 7.55
N GLU A 19 8.97 -15.08 7.92
CA GLU A 19 10.12 -14.60 7.14
C GLU A 19 10.30 -15.36 5.82
N SER A 20 9.79 -16.58 5.73
CA SER A 20 9.86 -17.40 4.54
C SER A 20 8.66 -17.26 3.62
N ALA A 21 7.84 -16.21 3.81
CA ALA A 21 6.67 -15.98 2.97
C ALA A 21 7.06 -15.74 1.51
N THR A 22 6.27 -16.31 0.60
CA THR A 22 6.49 -16.14 -0.84
C THR A 22 5.77 -14.88 -1.32
N PHE A 23 6.53 -13.94 -1.90
CA PHE A 23 5.98 -12.72 -2.46
C PHE A 23 5.56 -12.92 -3.91
N ASN A 24 4.36 -12.46 -4.23
CA ASN A 24 3.81 -12.53 -5.58
C ASN A 24 3.58 -11.13 -6.11
N SER A 25 4.01 -10.86 -7.34
CA SER A 25 3.86 -9.56 -7.96
C SER A 25 2.39 -9.20 -8.21
N CYS A 26 2.02 -7.97 -7.89
CA CYS A 26 0.69 -7.43 -8.18
C CYS A 26 0.68 -6.59 -9.46
N ASP A 27 1.80 -6.45 -10.14
CA ASP A 27 1.97 -5.49 -11.23
C ASP A 27 1.11 -5.82 -12.46
N ALA A 28 0.71 -7.08 -12.61
CA ALA A 28 -0.07 -7.50 -13.78
C ALA A 28 -1.51 -6.97 -13.76
N TRP A 29 -2.08 -6.75 -12.58
CA TRP A 29 -3.49 -6.36 -12.47
C TRP A 29 -3.73 -4.99 -11.87
N VAL A 30 -2.79 -4.46 -11.11
CA VAL A 30 -2.95 -3.15 -10.46
C VAL A 30 -2.86 -2.05 -11.51
N SER A 31 -3.91 -1.24 -11.61
CA SER A 31 -3.96 -0.10 -12.54
C SER A 31 -4.05 1.24 -11.81
N SER A 32 -4.38 1.24 -10.53
CA SER A 32 -4.50 2.44 -9.73
C SER A 32 -3.97 2.20 -8.32
N VAL A 33 -3.17 3.14 -7.83
CA VAL A 33 -2.58 3.08 -6.50
C VAL A 33 -2.82 4.41 -5.80
N THR A 34 -3.35 4.36 -4.58
CA THR A 34 -3.58 5.55 -3.76
C THR A 34 -3.00 5.31 -2.38
N PHE A 35 -2.15 6.22 -1.91
CA PHE A 35 -1.58 6.14 -0.57
C PHE A 35 -2.13 7.26 0.30
N ALA A 36 -2.67 6.89 1.46
CA ALA A 36 -3.18 7.84 2.46
C ALA A 36 -2.44 7.65 3.77
N HIS A 37 -1.88 8.71 4.32
CA HIS A 37 -1.10 8.65 5.55
C HIS A 37 -1.97 8.66 6.79
N ASN A 38 -3.15 9.28 6.73
CA ASN A 38 -4.16 9.32 7.80
C ASN A 38 -3.57 9.76 9.15
N GLU A 39 -3.00 10.95 9.16
CA GLU A 39 -2.32 11.49 10.34
C GLU A 39 -3.32 11.96 11.40
N THR A 40 -2.96 11.74 12.67
CA THR A 40 -3.65 12.34 13.81
C THR A 40 -2.81 13.49 14.33
N THR A 41 -3.39 14.69 14.33
CA THR A 41 -2.69 15.90 14.78
C THR A 41 -3.47 16.56 15.93
N ASN A 42 -2.73 17.11 16.87
CA ASN A 42 -3.27 17.90 17.97
C ASN A 42 -2.80 19.34 17.85
N GLN A 43 -3.67 20.26 18.22
CA GLN A 43 -3.36 21.69 18.28
C GLN A 43 -3.56 22.20 19.69
N TYR A 44 -2.68 23.10 20.12
CA TYR A 44 -2.91 23.86 21.35
C TYR A 44 -2.36 25.27 21.18
N TYR A 45 -2.86 26.18 22.02
CA TYR A 45 -2.61 27.62 21.90
C TYR A 45 -1.94 28.12 23.18
N PRO A 46 -0.61 28.04 23.30
CA PRO A 46 0.07 28.57 24.48
C PRO A 46 -0.02 30.10 24.51
N LEU A 47 -0.14 30.65 25.71
CA LEU A 47 -0.28 32.11 25.91
C LEU A 47 0.90 32.88 25.30
N ALA A 48 2.10 32.29 25.36
CA ALA A 48 3.31 32.93 24.83
C ALA A 48 3.29 33.07 23.30
N ASN A 49 2.37 32.43 22.61
CA ASN A 49 2.38 32.36 21.14
C ASN A 49 1.34 33.28 20.48
N ASN A 50 0.76 34.20 21.26
CA ASN A 50 -0.15 35.26 20.77
C ASN A 50 -1.28 34.75 19.85
N GLY A 51 -1.90 33.61 20.22
CA GLY A 51 -3.01 33.06 19.43
C GLY A 51 -2.61 32.20 18.26
N VAL A 52 -1.31 31.96 18.06
CA VAL A 52 -0.85 31.02 17.02
C VAL A 52 -0.74 29.62 17.62
N ALA A 53 -1.32 28.64 16.92
CA ALA A 53 -1.35 27.27 17.39
C ALA A 53 -0.01 26.57 17.22
N TYR A 54 0.34 25.71 18.18
CA TYR A 54 1.30 24.66 17.96
C TYR A 54 0.59 23.42 17.46
N ASN A 55 1.18 22.73 16.51
CA ASN A 55 0.67 21.49 15.94
C ASN A 55 1.62 20.34 16.27
N SER A 56 1.03 19.21 16.64
CA SER A 56 1.80 18.00 16.93
C SER A 56 1.11 16.81 16.23
N THR A 57 1.86 16.09 15.42
CA THR A 57 1.36 14.85 14.82
C THR A 57 1.63 13.71 15.79
N THR A 58 0.57 13.11 16.33
CA THR A 58 0.65 12.11 17.40
C THR A 58 0.44 10.69 16.93
N GLY A 59 0.01 10.51 15.68
CA GLY A 59 -0.18 9.17 15.13
C GLY A 59 -0.31 9.18 13.63
N ILE A 60 -0.02 8.04 13.03
CA ILE A 60 -0.23 7.81 11.60
C ILE A 60 -0.88 6.45 11.42
N ALA A 61 -1.73 6.34 10.39
CA ALA A 61 -2.37 5.08 10.03
C ALA A 61 -2.31 4.93 8.50
N PRO A 62 -1.12 4.62 7.94
CA PRO A 62 -0.95 4.58 6.50
C PRO A 62 -1.75 3.45 5.86
N VAL A 63 -2.40 3.74 4.74
CA VAL A 63 -3.17 2.78 3.97
C VAL A 63 -2.80 2.94 2.50
N LEU A 64 -2.48 1.83 1.86
CA LEU A 64 -2.25 1.77 0.42
C LEU A 64 -3.44 1.08 -0.23
N THR A 65 -4.20 1.81 -1.05
CA THR A 65 -5.34 1.27 -1.77
C THR A 65 -4.94 0.96 -3.20
N VAL A 66 -5.21 -0.27 -3.62
CA VAL A 66 -4.92 -0.72 -4.99
C VAL A 66 -6.17 -1.20 -5.66
N SER A 67 -6.30 -0.93 -6.95
CA SER A 67 -7.43 -1.36 -7.74
C SER A 67 -6.99 -1.72 -9.15
N GLY A 68 -7.77 -2.59 -9.78
CA GLY A 68 -7.53 -3.03 -11.13
C GLY A 68 -8.60 -4.01 -11.55
N LYS A 69 -8.27 -4.90 -12.47
CA LYS A 69 -9.20 -5.90 -12.97
C LYS A 69 -8.87 -7.28 -12.43
N ARG A 70 -9.91 -8.11 -12.30
CA ARG A 70 -9.72 -9.50 -11.84
C ARG A 70 -9.04 -10.32 -12.95
N GLU A 71 -7.87 -10.86 -12.63
CA GLU A 71 -7.17 -11.78 -13.50
C GLU A 71 -7.19 -13.18 -12.88
N VAL A 72 -7.97 -14.06 -13.44
CA VAL A 72 -8.11 -15.43 -12.94
C VAL A 72 -6.77 -16.16 -13.11
N GLY A 73 -6.29 -16.76 -12.02
CA GLY A 73 -5.01 -17.46 -12.01
C GLY A 73 -3.83 -16.62 -11.58
N ASP A 74 -4.03 -15.33 -11.31
CA ASP A 74 -2.96 -14.48 -10.77
C ASP A 74 -2.64 -14.87 -9.33
N ALA A 75 -1.37 -15.15 -9.04
CA ALA A 75 -0.96 -15.67 -7.74
C ALA A 75 -1.17 -14.66 -6.61
N SER A 76 -0.97 -13.36 -6.86
CA SER A 76 -1.17 -12.34 -5.83
C SER A 76 -2.65 -12.16 -5.49
N GLN A 77 -3.51 -12.16 -6.51
CA GLN A 77 -4.96 -12.08 -6.28
C GLN A 77 -5.47 -13.32 -5.54
N ASP A 78 -4.96 -14.49 -5.90
CA ASP A 78 -5.35 -15.73 -5.22
C ASP A 78 -4.91 -15.72 -3.76
N ALA A 79 -3.74 -15.18 -3.44
CA ALA A 79 -3.28 -15.04 -2.06
C ALA A 79 -4.18 -14.08 -1.26
N ILE A 80 -4.61 -12.97 -1.87
CA ILE A 80 -5.52 -12.01 -1.24
C ILE A 80 -6.90 -12.64 -1.03
N LEU A 81 -7.41 -13.35 -2.04
CA LEU A 81 -8.73 -13.99 -1.95
C LEU A 81 -8.79 -15.07 -0.88
N ALA A 82 -7.68 -15.74 -0.62
CA ALA A 82 -7.61 -16.75 0.45
C ALA A 82 -7.87 -16.14 1.83
N LEU A 83 -7.71 -14.83 1.98
CA LEU A 83 -7.88 -14.12 3.25
C LEU A 83 -9.27 -13.47 3.40
N GLN A 84 -10.08 -13.41 2.35
CA GLN A 84 -11.26 -12.53 2.33
C GLN A 84 -12.33 -12.84 3.39
N TYR A 85 -12.40 -14.10 3.85
CA TYR A 85 -13.36 -14.48 4.89
C TYR A 85 -12.69 -14.76 6.24
N ASN A 86 -11.40 -14.53 6.34
CA ASN A 86 -10.67 -14.66 7.60
C ASN A 86 -10.83 -13.41 8.46
N LEU A 87 -10.60 -13.53 9.75
CA LEU A 87 -10.67 -12.45 10.71
C LEU A 87 -9.38 -12.38 11.53
N GLY A 88 -9.12 -11.20 12.10
CA GLY A 88 -7.99 -11.00 13.01
C GLY A 88 -6.65 -11.29 12.34
N SER A 89 -5.86 -12.14 12.97
CA SER A 89 -4.52 -12.48 12.46
C SER A 89 -4.54 -13.20 11.11
N GLY A 90 -5.68 -13.77 10.72
CA GLY A 90 -5.85 -14.38 9.40
C GLY A 90 -5.88 -13.39 8.25
N ARG A 91 -5.96 -12.08 8.54
CA ARG A 91 -5.92 -11.02 7.54
C ARG A 91 -4.53 -10.41 7.36
N LYS A 92 -3.56 -10.87 8.13
CA LYS A 92 -2.22 -10.31 8.11
C LYS A 92 -1.40 -10.81 6.95
N GLY A 93 -0.56 -9.94 6.43
CA GLY A 93 0.37 -10.28 5.36
C GLY A 93 1.53 -9.31 5.35
N GLN A 94 2.33 -9.39 4.29
CA GLN A 94 3.48 -8.52 4.08
C GLN A 94 3.40 -7.93 2.69
N LEU A 95 3.75 -6.66 2.59
CA LEU A 95 3.77 -5.95 1.31
C LEU A 95 5.20 -5.46 1.05
N LYS A 96 5.70 -5.71 -0.15
CA LYS A 96 6.89 -5.04 -0.67
C LYS A 96 6.42 -4.04 -1.71
N PHE A 97 6.90 -2.81 -1.59
CA PHE A 97 6.62 -1.80 -2.60
C PHE A 97 7.89 -1.09 -2.97
N SER A 98 8.05 -0.85 -4.26
CA SER A 98 9.21 -0.18 -4.83
C SER A 98 8.74 1.13 -5.46
N VAL A 99 9.35 2.23 -5.03
CA VAL A 99 9.00 3.56 -5.55
C VAL A 99 10.29 4.29 -5.93
N PRO A 100 10.24 5.16 -6.95
CA PRO A 100 11.40 5.98 -7.30
C PRO A 100 11.75 6.93 -6.16
N THR A 101 13.01 6.95 -5.74
CA THR A 101 13.48 7.76 -4.62
C THR A 101 14.62 8.69 -4.97
N SER A 102 15.30 8.47 -6.09
CA SER A 102 16.42 9.34 -6.49
C SER A 102 16.53 9.42 -7.99
N VAL A 103 17.26 10.44 -8.46
CA VAL A 103 17.53 10.65 -9.87
C VAL A 103 19.03 10.44 -10.10
N GLY A 104 19.35 9.51 -10.97
CA GLY A 104 20.72 9.24 -11.35
C GLY A 104 21.21 10.14 -12.48
N THR A 105 22.43 9.88 -12.94
CA THR A 105 23.03 10.59 -14.06
C THR A 105 22.18 10.39 -15.34
N GLY A 106 21.92 11.48 -16.04
CA GLY A 106 21.09 11.44 -17.25
C GLY A 106 19.60 11.42 -17.01
N GLY A 107 19.14 11.63 -15.77
CA GLY A 107 17.73 11.69 -15.44
C GLY A 107 17.07 10.33 -15.20
N ALA A 108 17.83 9.25 -15.12
CA ALA A 108 17.30 7.92 -14.82
C ALA A 108 16.83 7.85 -13.36
N LEU A 109 15.64 7.28 -13.14
CA LEU A 109 15.10 7.11 -11.79
C LEU A 109 15.66 5.86 -11.13
N THR A 110 16.05 5.99 -9.87
CA THR A 110 16.46 4.87 -9.02
C THR A 110 15.39 4.61 -7.98
N SER A 111 14.96 3.36 -7.84
CA SER A 111 13.91 2.97 -6.93
C SER A 111 14.46 2.37 -5.65
N THR A 112 13.74 2.57 -4.55
CA THR A 112 13.99 1.92 -3.28
C THR A 112 12.83 0.99 -2.97
N THR A 113 13.14 -0.22 -2.54
CA THR A 113 12.14 -1.22 -2.16
C THR A 113 11.98 -1.23 -0.65
N TYR A 114 10.72 -1.16 -0.20
CA TYR A 114 10.36 -1.20 1.21
C TYR A 114 9.52 -2.43 1.48
N LYS A 115 9.62 -2.93 2.70
CA LYS A 115 8.81 -4.05 3.19
C LYS A 115 8.08 -3.61 4.44
N VAL A 116 6.80 -3.93 4.54
CA VAL A 116 5.97 -3.54 5.69
C VAL A 116 4.96 -4.64 5.99
N PRO A 117 4.71 -4.95 7.29
CA PRO A 117 3.59 -5.80 7.64
C PRO A 117 2.28 -5.05 7.41
N VAL A 118 1.28 -5.74 6.88
CA VAL A 118 0.00 -5.13 6.53
C VAL A 118 -1.17 -5.97 7.02
N ASN A 119 -2.32 -5.32 7.17
CA ASN A 119 -3.61 -5.96 7.32
C ASN A 119 -4.39 -5.74 6.03
N VAL A 120 -4.80 -6.81 5.37
CA VAL A 120 -5.57 -6.70 4.12
C VAL A 120 -7.03 -6.48 4.47
N GLN A 121 -7.63 -5.44 3.93
CA GLN A 121 -9.01 -5.07 4.24
C GLN A 121 -9.75 -4.53 3.03
N ASN A 122 -11.07 -4.47 3.11
CA ASN A 122 -11.96 -3.95 2.08
C ASN A 122 -11.71 -4.61 0.72
N ILE A 123 -11.65 -5.95 0.71
CA ILE A 123 -11.38 -6.73 -0.50
C ILE A 123 -12.63 -6.75 -1.37
N THR A 124 -12.51 -6.28 -2.60
CA THR A 124 -13.55 -6.42 -3.63
C THR A 124 -13.06 -7.48 -4.61
N SER A 125 -13.67 -8.66 -4.55
CA SER A 125 -13.21 -9.81 -5.32
C SER A 125 -13.81 -9.87 -6.72
N PHE A 126 -14.94 -9.20 -6.94
CA PHE A 126 -15.60 -9.12 -8.25
C PHE A 126 -16.61 -7.98 -8.21
N GLY A 127 -16.98 -7.52 -9.39
CA GLY A 127 -17.96 -6.46 -9.52
C GLY A 127 -17.76 -5.69 -10.81
N GLY A 128 -18.68 -4.78 -11.08
CA GLY A 128 -18.65 -3.93 -12.25
C GLY A 128 -19.94 -4.03 -13.06
N GLU A 129 -19.95 -3.37 -14.19
CA GLU A 129 -21.10 -3.39 -15.10
C GLU A 129 -21.10 -4.66 -15.95
N GLY A 130 -22.30 -5.08 -16.40
CA GLY A 130 -22.46 -6.35 -17.10
C GLY A 130 -21.71 -6.47 -18.43
N ASN A 131 -21.32 -5.34 -19.03
CA ASN A 131 -20.56 -5.30 -20.26
C ASN A 131 -19.06 -4.98 -20.06
N ALA A 132 -18.57 -5.02 -18.82
CA ALA A 132 -17.20 -4.68 -18.48
C ALA A 132 -16.50 -5.87 -17.85
N ASP A 133 -15.15 -5.81 -17.81
CA ASP A 133 -14.36 -6.77 -17.06
C ASP A 133 -14.57 -6.58 -15.57
N SER A 134 -14.49 -7.68 -14.82
CA SER A 134 -14.71 -7.64 -13.37
C SER A 134 -13.63 -6.86 -12.64
N ASP A 135 -14.02 -6.04 -11.68
CA ASP A 135 -13.11 -5.27 -10.86
C ASP A 135 -12.52 -6.10 -9.73
N PHE A 136 -11.31 -5.73 -9.32
CA PHE A 136 -10.63 -6.27 -8.16
C PHE A 136 -9.93 -5.16 -7.43
N SER A 137 -10.13 -5.06 -6.12
CA SER A 137 -9.47 -4.03 -5.32
C SER A 137 -9.29 -4.49 -3.87
N CYS A 138 -8.35 -3.88 -3.18
CA CYS A 138 -8.17 -4.09 -1.75
C CYS A 138 -7.38 -2.93 -1.15
N GLU A 139 -7.32 -2.92 0.20
CA GLU A 139 -6.52 -1.96 0.93
C GLU A 139 -5.50 -2.70 1.77
N PHE A 140 -4.28 -2.19 1.79
CA PHE A 140 -3.21 -2.67 2.66
C PHE A 140 -3.00 -1.63 3.75
N ALA A 141 -3.55 -1.87 4.93
CA ALA A 141 -3.33 -1.02 6.09
C ALA A 141 -2.01 -1.40 6.74
N PHE A 142 -1.11 -0.43 6.90
CA PHE A 142 0.22 -0.72 7.46
C PHE A 142 0.13 -0.99 8.95
N ASP A 143 0.72 -2.11 9.39
CA ASP A 143 0.80 -2.50 10.79
C ASP A 143 2.14 -2.11 11.44
N GLY A 144 2.97 -1.38 10.75
CA GLY A 144 4.25 -0.96 11.27
C GLY A 144 4.92 0.02 10.33
N THR A 145 6.14 0.40 10.66
CA THR A 145 6.94 1.29 9.82
C THR A 145 7.60 0.49 8.71
N PRO A 146 7.54 0.96 7.44
CA PRO A 146 8.26 0.29 6.37
C PRO A 146 9.77 0.27 6.59
N THR A 147 10.40 -0.83 6.22
CA THR A 147 11.86 -0.99 6.28
C THR A 147 12.41 -1.17 4.88
N VAL A 148 13.61 -0.64 4.66
CA VAL A 148 14.28 -0.78 3.37
C VAL A 148 14.76 -2.22 3.20
N VAL A 149 14.49 -2.78 2.02
CA VAL A 149 14.99 -4.11 1.65
C VAL A 149 16.27 -3.93 0.86
N SER A 150 17.32 -4.56 1.34
CA SER A 150 18.63 -4.54 0.68
C SER A 150 18.81 -5.71 -0.28
#